data_1fe9cb98d51353802e5a2668dbb02b4b
#
_entry.id   1fe9cb98d51353802e5a2668dbb02b4b
#
_cell.length_a   1.000
_cell.length_b   1.000
_cell.length_c   1.000
_cell.angle_alpha   90.00
_cell.angle_beta   90.00
_cell.angle_gamma   90.00
#
_symmetry.space_group_name_H-M   'P 1'
#
loop_
_entity.id
_entity.type
_entity.pdbx_description
1 polymer ?
#
loop_
_entity_poly.entity_id
_entity_poly.type
_entity_poly.pdbx_seq_one_letter_code
_entity_poly.pdbx_strand_id
1 'polypeptide(L)'
;MLLETIRRPRSIAFVLLCTQAVLGAIFFQGPDDLPKNVKYDFIVAGGGTGGGVVAGRLAESKDWKVLVIEAGPSDSELFAARVPGLRAQLKGTNVDWNYTSTRQPALNGRATSYWRGRMLGGCSSHNTMVYTRGSSGDWDLRAKVVDDDGLSWNRMLPLLKKAEKLVKDSEHQREGNHIDPSVLGHDGPLSVTAPYSGHPMNDKFLQATSELSDVFPFVQDMNAGRPIGISWTQSTIDSEGQRSSSSTAYIDPSGDNLHVLLNTYVTRVLPAGEGTDFRGIEFASDAQSPRRQLVANKEVIVAGGVIGTPQILLNSGIGNREELEALGIKTLVNNPSVGKNFTDQPSSTVMFSTTIQNTDIDMDSALAEWNATRTGPMSRAGEINMIGWLRLPDDSPAFGQDGFTDPSPSKNSPHIEMFFKTISTQGVTLPPGSPNITALQFSHTNLHPVSRGSVTLNSSDPFAQPNIDLGLLTEEVDLAILREGIRNARKLFSAPVFANSVFGTVSPASNITSDEDLNAYLRAAVVPIMHGASTAMMSPRGANWGVVDPNFRVKRTQGLRVIDASVIPIMPSGHTQASIYGLAERASEMIAKSYK
;
A
#
# COMPACT_ATOMS: atom_id res chain seq x y z
N MET A 1 -44.23 -28.34 -73.43
CA MET A 1 -42.98 -27.57 -73.57
C MET A 1 -42.55 -27.18 -72.22
N LEU A 2 -41.70 -28.06 -71.60
CA LEU A 2 -41.14 -27.91 -70.24
C LEU A 2 -39.84 -27.09 -70.34
N LEU A 3 -39.69 -26.07 -69.53
CA LEU A 3 -38.46 -25.34 -69.29
C LEU A 3 -37.93 -25.74 -67.89
N GLU A 4 -36.87 -26.50 -67.88
CA GLU A 4 -36.08 -26.85 -66.69
C GLU A 4 -35.31 -25.62 -66.20
N THR A 5 -35.50 -25.28 -64.90
CA THR A 5 -34.74 -24.22 -64.24
C THR A 5 -33.60 -24.88 -63.47
N ILE A 6 -32.39 -24.71 -63.91
CA ILE A 6 -31.12 -25.15 -63.27
C ILE A 6 -30.89 -24.30 -62.03
N ARG A 7 -30.98 -24.91 -60.81
CA ARG A 7 -30.51 -24.32 -59.53
C ARG A 7 -28.99 -24.50 -59.39
N ARG A 8 -28.27 -23.40 -59.33
CA ARG A 8 -26.87 -23.37 -58.94
C ARG A 8 -26.72 -23.61 -57.43
N PRO A 9 -25.74 -24.40 -56.93
CA PRO A 9 -25.50 -24.55 -55.51
C PRO A 9 -24.85 -23.29 -54.94
N ARG A 10 -25.43 -22.75 -53.84
CA ARG A 10 -24.81 -21.68 -53.05
C ARG A 10 -23.65 -22.30 -52.23
N SER A 11 -22.43 -21.90 -52.51
CA SER A 11 -21.25 -22.21 -51.68
C SER A 11 -21.39 -21.46 -50.37
N ILE A 12 -21.58 -22.18 -49.27
CA ILE A 12 -21.49 -21.65 -47.90
C ILE A 12 -20.00 -21.64 -47.57
N ALA A 13 -19.40 -20.45 -47.58
CA ALA A 13 -18.07 -20.25 -47.05
C ALA A 13 -18.13 -20.33 -45.52
N PHE A 14 -17.63 -21.40 -44.93
CA PHE A 14 -17.35 -21.48 -43.50
C PHE A 14 -16.17 -20.56 -43.20
N VAL A 15 -16.43 -19.39 -42.60
CA VAL A 15 -15.41 -18.57 -41.97
C VAL A 15 -15.06 -19.24 -40.65
N LEU A 16 -13.95 -20.00 -40.62
CA LEU A 16 -13.32 -20.40 -39.36
C LEU A 16 -12.80 -19.12 -38.68
N LEU A 17 -13.54 -18.59 -37.74
CA LEU A 17 -12.99 -17.69 -36.72
C LEU A 17 -12.07 -18.52 -35.82
N CYS A 18 -10.78 -18.51 -36.12
CA CYS A 18 -9.76 -18.90 -35.15
C CYS A 18 -9.80 -17.85 -34.01
N THR A 19 -10.62 -18.06 -33.00
CA THR A 19 -10.43 -17.43 -31.70
C THR A 19 -9.12 -18.00 -31.16
N GLN A 20 -8.02 -17.25 -31.29
CA GLN A 20 -6.87 -17.50 -30.45
C GLN A 20 -7.36 -17.34 -29.01
N ALA A 21 -7.47 -18.44 -28.29
CA ALA A 21 -7.64 -18.39 -26.84
C ALA A 21 -6.44 -17.58 -26.33
N VAL A 22 -6.68 -16.40 -25.80
CA VAL A 22 -5.66 -15.67 -25.06
C VAL A 22 -5.44 -16.51 -23.81
N LEU A 23 -4.39 -17.34 -23.82
CA LEU A 23 -3.96 -18.08 -22.64
C LEU A 23 -3.45 -17.04 -21.65
N GLY A 24 -4.15 -16.89 -20.53
CA GLY A 24 -3.73 -16.03 -19.41
C GLY A 24 -2.50 -16.59 -18.69
N ALA A 25 -2.08 -15.96 -17.60
CA ALA A 25 -1.05 -16.48 -16.70
C ALA A 25 -1.37 -17.90 -16.24
N ILE A 26 -0.35 -18.73 -16.06
CA ILE A 26 -0.51 -20.14 -15.65
C ILE A 26 -0.29 -20.26 -14.15
N PHE A 27 -1.28 -20.77 -13.44
CA PHE A 27 -1.28 -20.91 -11.97
C PHE A 27 -0.99 -22.35 -11.54
N PHE A 28 -0.13 -22.50 -10.53
CA PHE A 28 0.21 -23.75 -9.84
C PHE A 28 -0.15 -23.61 -8.37
N GLN A 29 -0.85 -24.59 -7.79
CA GLN A 29 -1.35 -24.53 -6.41
C GLN A 29 -0.30 -24.92 -5.36
N GLY A 30 0.81 -25.51 -5.79
CA GLY A 30 1.92 -25.86 -4.91
C GLY A 30 3.16 -26.32 -5.68
N PRO A 31 4.29 -26.52 -4.98
CA PRO A 31 5.57 -26.86 -5.61
C PRO A 31 5.53 -28.15 -6.44
N ASP A 32 4.64 -29.08 -6.15
CA ASP A 32 4.50 -30.36 -6.88
C ASP A 32 3.94 -30.18 -8.28
N ASP A 33 3.15 -29.16 -8.51
CA ASP A 33 2.52 -28.86 -9.80
C ASP A 33 3.50 -28.15 -10.77
N LEU A 34 4.62 -27.64 -10.25
CA LEU A 34 5.55 -26.85 -11.07
C LEU A 34 6.27 -27.74 -12.10
N PRO A 35 6.28 -27.37 -13.40
CA PRO A 35 6.93 -28.16 -14.45
C PRO A 35 8.43 -28.31 -14.22
N LYS A 36 8.94 -29.55 -14.20
CA LYS A 36 10.34 -29.88 -13.84
C LYS A 36 11.38 -29.36 -14.86
N ASN A 37 10.99 -29.14 -16.12
CA ASN A 37 11.92 -28.84 -17.22
C ASN A 37 11.83 -27.39 -17.71
N VAL A 38 11.10 -26.51 -17.00
CA VAL A 38 10.97 -25.11 -17.38
C VAL A 38 12.12 -24.31 -16.76
N LYS A 39 12.81 -23.54 -17.60
CA LYS A 39 13.80 -22.57 -17.18
C LYS A 39 13.16 -21.18 -17.15
N TYR A 40 13.32 -20.46 -16.07
CA TYR A 40 12.81 -19.12 -15.91
C TYR A 40 13.92 -18.09 -16.10
N ASP A 41 13.63 -17.03 -16.83
CA ASP A 41 14.54 -15.89 -16.98
C ASP A 41 14.54 -15.04 -15.71
N PHE A 42 13.36 -14.79 -15.16
CA PHE A 42 13.18 -14.03 -13.94
C PHE A 42 12.35 -14.83 -12.93
N ILE A 43 12.74 -14.77 -11.66
CA ILE A 43 11.95 -15.32 -10.55
C ILE A 43 11.65 -14.19 -9.57
N VAL A 44 10.35 -13.95 -9.31
CA VAL A 44 9.87 -12.91 -8.41
C VAL A 44 9.40 -13.57 -7.11
N ALA A 45 10.04 -13.25 -6.01
CA ALA A 45 9.72 -13.74 -4.67
C ALA A 45 8.70 -12.82 -3.98
N GLY A 46 7.43 -13.15 -4.07
CA GLY A 46 6.28 -12.40 -3.60
C GLY A 46 5.48 -11.76 -4.75
N GLY A 47 4.21 -12.15 -4.88
CA GLY A 47 3.25 -11.63 -5.85
C GLY A 47 2.48 -10.41 -5.35
N GLY A 48 3.06 -9.60 -4.44
CA GLY A 48 2.43 -8.42 -3.85
C GLY A 48 2.41 -7.20 -4.79
N THR A 49 2.15 -6.01 -4.24
CA THR A 49 1.98 -4.76 -5.01
C THR A 49 3.12 -4.51 -5.99
N GLY A 50 4.38 -4.56 -5.55
CA GLY A 50 5.53 -4.34 -6.44
C GLY A 50 5.87 -5.54 -7.32
N GLY A 51 5.81 -6.76 -6.74
CA GLY A 51 6.12 -7.99 -7.45
C GLY A 51 5.16 -8.28 -8.59
N GLY A 52 3.86 -8.03 -8.41
CA GLY A 52 2.85 -8.17 -9.45
C GLY A 52 3.10 -7.25 -10.65
N VAL A 53 3.45 -5.99 -10.39
CA VAL A 53 3.81 -5.02 -11.46
C VAL A 53 5.02 -5.52 -12.25
N VAL A 54 6.11 -5.87 -11.54
CA VAL A 54 7.35 -6.30 -12.21
C VAL A 54 7.14 -7.57 -13.01
N ALA A 55 6.43 -8.54 -12.44
CA ALA A 55 6.14 -9.80 -13.13
C ALA A 55 5.31 -9.57 -14.40
N GLY A 56 4.22 -8.81 -14.31
CA GLY A 56 3.37 -8.50 -15.46
C GLY A 56 4.13 -7.74 -16.55
N ARG A 57 4.91 -6.70 -16.17
CA ARG A 57 5.69 -5.93 -17.14
C ARG A 57 6.80 -6.73 -17.79
N LEU A 58 7.49 -7.62 -17.10
CA LEU A 58 8.50 -8.48 -17.70
C LEU A 58 7.87 -9.52 -18.64
N ALA A 59 6.68 -10.02 -18.31
CA ALA A 59 5.94 -10.96 -19.13
C ALA A 59 5.35 -10.36 -20.42
N GLU A 60 5.36 -9.02 -20.59
CA GLU A 60 5.04 -8.39 -21.89
C GLU A 60 6.02 -8.83 -22.99
N SER A 61 7.29 -9.15 -22.64
CA SER A 61 8.24 -9.75 -23.56
C SER A 61 7.97 -11.25 -23.68
N LYS A 62 7.59 -11.71 -24.87
CA LYS A 62 7.34 -13.13 -25.13
C LYS A 62 8.61 -13.99 -25.14
N ASP A 63 9.78 -13.37 -25.22
CA ASP A 63 11.08 -14.03 -25.15
C ASP A 63 11.46 -14.43 -23.71
N TRP A 64 10.78 -13.91 -22.70
CA TRP A 64 11.10 -14.15 -21.29
C TRP A 64 10.03 -15.00 -20.61
N LYS A 65 10.49 -15.98 -19.85
CA LYS A 65 9.63 -16.75 -18.96
C LYS A 65 9.82 -16.27 -17.52
N VAL A 66 8.72 -15.84 -16.91
CA VAL A 66 8.69 -15.27 -15.56
C VAL A 66 7.97 -16.20 -14.61
N LEU A 67 8.54 -16.42 -13.41
CA LEU A 67 7.90 -17.15 -12.32
C LEU A 67 7.66 -16.19 -11.15
N VAL A 68 6.42 -16.11 -10.68
CA VAL A 68 6.08 -15.53 -9.37
C VAL A 68 5.93 -16.65 -8.36
N ILE A 69 6.50 -16.50 -7.16
CA ILE A 69 6.29 -17.42 -6.03
C ILE A 69 5.59 -16.62 -4.93
N GLU A 70 4.35 -17.00 -4.61
CA GLU A 70 3.48 -16.32 -3.63
C GLU A 70 3.12 -17.26 -2.47
N ALA A 71 3.25 -16.75 -1.24
CA ALA A 71 3.01 -17.53 -0.02
C ALA A 71 1.53 -17.83 0.24
N GLY A 72 0.63 -17.05 -0.33
CA GLY A 72 -0.81 -17.20 -0.16
C GLY A 72 -1.53 -17.76 -1.39
N PRO A 73 -2.86 -17.90 -1.32
CA PRO A 73 -3.71 -18.27 -2.44
C PRO A 73 -3.90 -17.11 -3.44
N SER A 74 -4.61 -17.37 -4.53
CA SER A 74 -5.08 -16.33 -5.44
C SER A 74 -6.13 -15.44 -4.76
N ASP A 75 -6.06 -14.12 -4.96
CA ASP A 75 -7.09 -13.19 -4.50
C ASP A 75 -8.41 -13.34 -5.28
N SER A 76 -8.38 -13.90 -6.48
CA SER A 76 -9.58 -14.21 -7.26
C SER A 76 -10.49 -15.26 -6.60
N GLU A 77 -9.94 -16.13 -5.75
CA GLU A 77 -10.67 -17.13 -4.98
C GLU A 77 -11.30 -16.53 -3.70
N LEU A 78 -10.98 -15.29 -3.36
CA LEU A 78 -11.34 -14.63 -2.11
C LEU A 78 -12.40 -13.54 -2.36
N PHE A 79 -13.66 -13.87 -2.12
CA PHE A 79 -14.76 -12.94 -2.34
C PHE A 79 -14.58 -11.61 -1.61
N ALA A 80 -14.14 -11.63 -0.34
CA ALA A 80 -13.89 -10.44 0.46
C ALA A 80 -12.72 -9.57 -0.05
N ALA A 81 -11.80 -10.13 -0.83
CA ALA A 81 -10.73 -9.35 -1.47
C ALA A 81 -11.24 -8.53 -2.66
N ARG A 82 -12.28 -9.03 -3.34
CA ARG A 82 -12.87 -8.38 -4.52
C ARG A 82 -13.86 -7.28 -4.17
N VAL A 83 -14.65 -7.47 -3.09
CA VAL A 83 -15.73 -6.56 -2.68
C VAL A 83 -15.18 -5.49 -1.74
N PRO A 84 -15.14 -4.20 -2.15
CA PRO A 84 -14.51 -3.13 -1.35
C PRO A 84 -15.05 -3.02 0.08
N GLY A 85 -16.36 -3.13 0.27
CA GLY A 85 -17.03 -3.06 1.57
C GLY A 85 -16.66 -4.21 2.52
N LEU A 86 -16.20 -5.36 2.00
CA LEU A 86 -15.87 -6.54 2.81
C LEU A 86 -14.40 -6.61 3.25
N ARG A 87 -13.56 -5.66 2.88
CA ARG A 87 -12.11 -5.68 3.15
C ARG A 87 -11.72 -5.97 4.61
N ALA A 88 -12.55 -5.57 5.56
CA ALA A 88 -12.28 -5.79 6.98
C ALA A 88 -12.31 -7.28 7.36
N GLN A 89 -13.02 -8.12 6.60
CA GLN A 89 -13.14 -9.56 6.85
C GLN A 89 -11.86 -10.33 6.53
N LEU A 90 -10.88 -9.72 5.84
CA LEU A 90 -9.60 -10.34 5.53
C LEU A 90 -8.64 -10.34 6.73
N LYS A 91 -8.80 -9.38 7.65
CA LYS A 91 -7.91 -9.20 8.80
C LYS A 91 -8.03 -10.36 9.78
N GLY A 92 -6.89 -10.83 10.27
CA GLY A 92 -6.83 -11.90 11.24
C GLY A 92 -7.15 -13.29 10.68
N THR A 93 -7.27 -13.46 9.36
CA THR A 93 -7.55 -14.74 8.69
C THR A 93 -6.25 -15.42 8.22
N ASN A 94 -6.38 -16.56 7.54
CA ASN A 94 -5.24 -17.26 6.93
C ASN A 94 -4.62 -16.54 5.71
N VAL A 95 -5.30 -15.52 5.19
CA VAL A 95 -4.82 -14.65 4.10
C VAL A 95 -4.23 -13.34 4.62
N ASP A 96 -4.01 -13.25 5.91
CA ASP A 96 -3.25 -12.23 6.61
C ASP A 96 -2.02 -12.88 7.26
N TRP A 97 -0.85 -12.24 7.18
CA TRP A 97 0.35 -12.71 7.86
C TRP A 97 0.24 -12.68 9.39
N ASN A 98 -0.74 -11.97 9.93
CA ASN A 98 -1.04 -11.89 11.36
C ASN A 98 0.19 -11.52 12.23
N TYR A 99 1.05 -10.66 11.71
CA TYR A 99 2.22 -10.21 12.45
C TYR A 99 1.83 -9.45 13.70
N THR A 100 2.68 -9.57 14.72
CA THR A 100 2.61 -8.77 15.95
C THR A 100 3.96 -8.12 16.19
N SER A 101 3.95 -6.82 16.52
CA SER A 101 5.19 -6.12 16.86
C SER A 101 5.80 -6.63 18.17
N THR A 102 7.06 -6.37 18.39
CA THR A 102 7.65 -6.39 19.72
C THR A 102 6.95 -5.37 20.63
N ARG A 103 7.14 -5.49 21.95
CA ARG A 103 6.64 -4.48 22.89
C ARG A 103 7.28 -3.13 22.59
N GLN A 104 6.46 -2.08 22.48
CA GLN A 104 6.89 -0.73 22.12
C GLN A 104 7.01 0.12 23.41
N PRO A 105 8.21 0.45 23.88
CA PRO A 105 8.38 1.21 25.13
C PRO A 105 7.65 2.56 25.10
N ALA A 106 7.76 3.29 23.99
CA ALA A 106 7.11 4.60 23.83
C ALA A 106 5.59 4.52 23.74
N LEU A 107 5.00 3.33 23.56
CA LEU A 107 3.56 3.07 23.60
C LEU A 107 3.14 2.35 24.88
N ASN A 108 3.75 2.67 26.01
CA ASN A 108 3.46 2.06 27.32
C ASN A 108 3.67 0.53 27.33
N GLY A 109 4.63 0.03 26.57
CA GLY A 109 4.95 -1.41 26.48
C GLY A 109 3.91 -2.25 25.70
N ARG A 110 2.99 -1.64 24.95
CA ARG A 110 2.01 -2.37 24.12
C ARG A 110 2.71 -3.04 22.93
N ALA A 111 2.29 -4.26 22.62
CA ALA A 111 2.48 -4.86 21.29
C ALA A 111 1.27 -4.53 20.42
N THR A 112 1.49 -4.43 19.12
CA THR A 112 0.47 -4.00 18.16
C THR A 112 0.34 -5.04 17.05
N SER A 113 -0.87 -5.41 16.66
CA SER A 113 -1.11 -6.21 15.45
C SER A 113 -0.64 -5.44 14.22
N TYR A 114 -0.03 -6.15 13.28
CA TYR A 114 0.52 -5.58 12.06
C TYR A 114 0.07 -6.39 10.84
N TRP A 115 -1.10 -6.04 10.28
CA TRP A 115 -1.73 -6.77 9.20
C TRP A 115 -1.01 -6.60 7.87
N ARG A 116 -0.77 -7.72 7.16
CA ARG A 116 -0.18 -7.75 5.82
C ARG A 116 -0.84 -8.82 4.99
N GLY A 117 -1.25 -8.49 3.76
CA GLY A 117 -1.86 -9.46 2.86
C GLY A 117 -0.91 -10.63 2.54
N ARG A 118 -1.41 -11.86 2.74
CA ARG A 118 -0.79 -13.13 2.39
C ARG A 118 -1.63 -13.81 1.31
N MET A 119 -1.63 -13.23 0.14
CA MET A 119 -2.35 -13.66 -1.04
C MET A 119 -1.75 -12.98 -2.27
N LEU A 120 -2.07 -13.44 -3.46
CA LEU A 120 -1.69 -12.75 -4.69
C LEU A 120 -2.22 -11.31 -4.69
N GLY A 121 -1.43 -10.38 -5.22
CA GLY A 121 -1.67 -8.94 -5.06
C GLY A 121 -1.19 -8.39 -3.70
N GLY A 122 -0.91 -9.24 -2.71
CA GLY A 122 -0.41 -8.86 -1.39
C GLY A 122 -1.27 -7.79 -0.73
N CYS A 123 -0.62 -6.71 -0.26
CA CYS A 123 -1.36 -5.63 0.41
C CYS A 123 -2.28 -4.84 -0.53
N SER A 124 -2.10 -4.84 -1.86
CA SER A 124 -3.07 -4.20 -2.77
C SER A 124 -4.39 -4.95 -2.84
N SER A 125 -4.40 -6.27 -2.56
CA SER A 125 -5.62 -7.08 -2.42
C SER A 125 -6.21 -7.07 -1.01
N HIS A 126 -5.54 -6.41 -0.03
CA HIS A 126 -5.94 -6.41 1.39
C HIS A 126 -6.25 -5.02 1.96
N ASN A 127 -5.73 -3.95 1.39
CA ASN A 127 -5.77 -2.57 1.90
C ASN A 127 -7.17 -1.91 1.80
N THR A 128 -7.23 -0.65 2.25
CA THR A 128 -8.45 0.19 2.14
C THR A 128 -8.59 0.92 0.79
N MET A 129 -7.77 0.58 -0.19
CA MET A 129 -7.80 1.07 -1.58
C MET A 129 -7.53 2.57 -1.78
N VAL A 130 -7.33 3.36 -0.73
CA VAL A 130 -7.04 4.79 -0.88
C VAL A 130 -5.78 5.01 -1.72
N TYR A 131 -5.88 5.83 -2.75
CA TYR A 131 -4.82 6.05 -3.74
C TYR A 131 -4.28 7.48 -3.70
N THR A 132 -3.04 7.63 -3.26
CA THR A 132 -2.38 8.94 -3.11
C THR A 132 -0.93 8.87 -3.62
N ARG A 133 -0.54 9.84 -4.45
CA ARG A 133 0.83 9.93 -4.98
C ARG A 133 1.83 10.60 -4.03
N GLY A 134 1.31 11.27 -2.99
CA GLY A 134 2.09 12.16 -2.13
C GLY A 134 2.36 13.52 -2.78
N SER A 135 3.23 14.30 -2.16
CA SER A 135 3.65 15.61 -2.66
C SER A 135 4.77 15.51 -3.70
N SER A 136 4.90 16.54 -4.55
CA SER A 136 6.07 16.64 -5.44
C SER A 136 7.38 16.68 -4.66
N GLY A 137 7.37 17.33 -3.49
CA GLY A 137 8.55 17.43 -2.63
C GLY A 137 9.04 16.10 -2.08
N ASP A 138 8.14 15.13 -1.85
CA ASP A 138 8.52 13.78 -1.41
C ASP A 138 9.43 13.10 -2.46
N TRP A 139 9.04 13.20 -3.73
CA TRP A 139 9.77 12.62 -4.84
C TRP A 139 11.09 13.33 -5.11
N ASP A 140 11.08 14.67 -5.06
CA ASP A 140 12.29 15.48 -5.26
C ASP A 140 13.31 15.26 -4.12
N LEU A 141 12.85 15.08 -2.87
CA LEU A 141 13.73 14.72 -1.77
C LEU A 141 14.29 13.29 -1.93
N ARG A 142 13.47 12.33 -2.40
CA ARG A 142 13.95 10.97 -2.72
C ARG A 142 15.07 11.02 -3.74
N ALA A 143 14.88 11.77 -4.83
CA ALA A 143 15.89 11.95 -5.87
C ALA A 143 17.21 12.50 -5.29
N LYS A 144 17.12 13.50 -4.42
CA LYS A 144 18.27 14.12 -3.76
C LYS A 144 18.99 13.16 -2.81
N VAL A 145 18.22 12.45 -1.95
CA VAL A 145 18.80 11.52 -0.93
C VAL A 145 19.50 10.33 -1.59
N VAL A 146 18.97 9.87 -2.72
CA VAL A 146 19.46 8.70 -3.44
C VAL A 146 20.48 9.06 -4.51
N ASP A 147 20.67 10.36 -4.79
CA ASP A 147 21.52 10.90 -5.86
C ASP A 147 21.12 10.31 -7.24
N ASP A 148 19.81 10.33 -7.53
CA ASP A 148 19.26 9.89 -8.82
C ASP A 148 18.04 10.74 -9.21
N ASP A 149 18.26 11.70 -10.12
CA ASP A 149 17.20 12.58 -10.66
C ASP A 149 16.01 11.81 -11.29
N GLY A 150 16.24 10.56 -11.70
CA GLY A 150 15.17 9.71 -12.21
C GLY A 150 14.06 9.39 -11.19
N LEU A 151 14.25 9.73 -9.89
CA LEU A 151 13.25 9.66 -8.84
C LEU A 151 12.54 10.99 -8.57
N SER A 152 12.93 12.09 -9.26
CA SER A 152 12.25 13.39 -9.12
C SER A 152 10.79 13.31 -9.59
N TRP A 153 9.95 14.21 -9.08
CA TRP A 153 8.53 14.29 -9.44
C TRP A 153 8.31 14.27 -10.96
N ASN A 154 9.02 15.13 -11.68
CA ASN A 154 8.85 15.24 -13.12
C ASN A 154 9.22 13.96 -13.89
N ARG A 155 10.14 13.16 -13.36
CA ARG A 155 10.54 11.87 -13.95
C ARG A 155 9.63 10.73 -13.56
N MET A 156 9.09 10.77 -12.35
CA MET A 156 8.19 9.73 -11.85
C MET A 156 6.73 9.91 -12.27
N LEU A 157 6.27 11.14 -12.47
CA LEU A 157 4.88 11.42 -12.86
C LEU A 157 4.43 10.66 -14.13
N PRO A 158 5.22 10.56 -15.21
CA PRO A 158 4.84 9.73 -16.36
C PRO A 158 4.67 8.25 -16.02
N LEU A 159 5.49 7.71 -15.10
CA LEU A 159 5.42 6.32 -14.67
C LEU A 159 4.21 6.06 -13.76
N LEU A 160 3.87 7.02 -12.89
CA LEU A 160 2.64 6.98 -12.11
C LEU A 160 1.42 6.96 -13.04
N LYS A 161 1.37 7.86 -14.01
CA LYS A 161 0.29 7.90 -15.02
C LYS A 161 0.25 6.62 -15.88
N LYS A 162 1.40 6.01 -16.19
CA LYS A 162 1.49 4.74 -16.92
C LYS A 162 0.86 3.57 -16.16
N ALA A 163 0.91 3.61 -14.83
CA ALA A 163 0.27 2.59 -13.99
C ALA A 163 -1.26 2.75 -13.93
N GLU A 164 -1.77 3.96 -14.06
CA GLU A 164 -3.14 4.35 -13.73
C GLU A 164 -4.09 4.36 -14.92
N LYS A 165 -5.34 4.04 -14.64
CA LYS A 165 -6.49 4.23 -15.53
C LYS A 165 -7.63 4.87 -14.76
N LEU A 166 -7.86 6.17 -15.02
CA LEU A 166 -9.06 6.83 -14.49
C LEU A 166 -10.30 6.15 -15.05
N VAL A 167 -11.19 5.72 -14.17
CA VAL A 167 -12.47 5.12 -14.51
C VAL A 167 -13.61 5.83 -13.78
N LYS A 168 -14.81 5.80 -14.34
CA LYS A 168 -16.03 6.24 -13.64
C LYS A 168 -16.34 5.26 -12.52
N ASP A 169 -16.96 5.73 -11.44
CA ASP A 169 -17.50 4.85 -10.42
C ASP A 169 -18.67 4.01 -10.95
N SER A 170 -18.98 2.92 -10.27
CA SER A 170 -20.05 2.02 -10.71
C SER A 170 -21.46 2.65 -10.63
N GLU A 171 -21.62 3.70 -9.84
CA GLU A 171 -22.91 4.38 -9.65
C GLU A 171 -23.14 5.54 -10.61
N HIS A 172 -22.11 6.01 -11.32
CA HIS A 172 -22.14 7.13 -12.28
C HIS A 172 -22.76 8.43 -11.72
N GLN A 173 -22.80 8.60 -10.40
CA GLN A 173 -23.69 9.57 -9.75
C GLN A 173 -23.25 11.02 -9.88
N ARG A 174 -21.97 11.30 -10.16
CA ARG A 174 -21.51 12.67 -10.43
C ARG A 174 -20.41 12.67 -11.48
N GLU A 175 -20.76 13.18 -12.65
CA GLU A 175 -19.75 13.46 -13.67
C GLU A 175 -18.94 14.71 -13.29
N GLY A 176 -17.62 14.58 -13.25
CA GLY A 176 -16.73 15.67 -13.59
C GLY A 176 -16.18 16.56 -12.49
N ASN A 177 -16.70 16.60 -11.25
CA ASN A 177 -16.25 17.62 -10.27
C ASN A 177 -15.45 17.11 -9.08
N HIS A 178 -15.22 15.81 -8.94
CA HIS A 178 -14.54 15.24 -7.77
C HIS A 178 -13.03 15.11 -7.96
N ILE A 179 -12.55 15.03 -9.18
CA ILE A 179 -11.14 14.96 -9.53
C ILE A 179 -10.87 15.77 -10.80
N ASP A 180 -9.61 16.14 -11.02
CA ASP A 180 -9.15 16.69 -12.30
C ASP A 180 -8.73 15.54 -13.22
N PRO A 181 -9.47 15.26 -14.32
CA PRO A 181 -9.12 14.14 -15.20
C PRO A 181 -7.72 14.27 -15.83
N SER A 182 -7.18 15.49 -15.95
CA SER A 182 -5.85 15.71 -16.52
C SER A 182 -4.72 15.25 -15.59
N VAL A 183 -5.00 15.07 -14.30
CA VAL A 183 -4.01 14.69 -13.30
C VAL A 183 -3.66 13.22 -13.41
N LEU A 184 -4.65 12.33 -13.52
CA LEU A 184 -4.46 10.88 -13.58
C LEU A 184 -4.07 10.35 -14.97
N GLY A 185 -3.60 9.11 -15.01
CA GLY A 185 -3.42 8.34 -16.24
C GLY A 185 -4.75 7.79 -16.77
N HIS A 186 -4.80 7.44 -18.07
CA HIS A 186 -6.02 6.94 -18.73
C HIS A 186 -5.84 5.53 -19.33
N ASP A 187 -4.61 5.11 -19.60
CA ASP A 187 -4.30 3.90 -20.37
C ASP A 187 -3.57 2.83 -19.55
N GLY A 188 -3.33 3.07 -18.27
CA GLY A 188 -2.67 2.11 -17.39
C GLY A 188 -3.58 0.93 -16.99
N PRO A 189 -3.03 -0.11 -16.40
CA PRO A 189 -3.79 -1.29 -16.02
C PRO A 189 -4.56 -1.12 -14.70
N LEU A 190 -4.09 -0.26 -13.77
CA LEU A 190 -4.68 -0.07 -12.44
C LEU A 190 -5.83 0.93 -12.51
N SER A 191 -7.05 0.47 -12.29
CA SER A 191 -8.23 1.35 -12.22
C SER A 191 -8.20 2.22 -10.98
N VAL A 192 -8.48 3.53 -11.15
CA VAL A 192 -8.61 4.52 -10.08
C VAL A 192 -9.90 5.29 -10.29
N THR A 193 -10.70 5.46 -9.24
CA THR A 193 -11.95 6.20 -9.25
C THR A 193 -12.06 7.10 -8.03
N ALA A 194 -13.00 8.03 -8.03
CA ALA A 194 -13.40 8.83 -6.86
C ALA A 194 -14.87 8.53 -6.51
N PRO A 195 -15.14 7.46 -5.75
CA PRO A 195 -16.49 7.05 -5.42
C PRO A 195 -17.19 8.10 -4.55
N TYR A 196 -18.50 8.28 -4.76
CA TYR A 196 -19.32 9.22 -4.02
C TYR A 196 -20.50 8.51 -3.35
N SER A 197 -20.77 8.80 -2.08
CA SER A 197 -21.82 8.14 -1.31
C SER A 197 -23.08 8.97 -1.10
N GLY A 198 -23.04 10.29 -1.37
CA GLY A 198 -24.13 11.20 -0.97
C GLY A 198 -24.19 11.46 0.54
N HIS A 199 -23.21 11.01 1.34
CA HIS A 199 -23.23 11.18 2.78
C HIS A 199 -23.20 12.66 3.18
N PRO A 200 -24.10 13.15 4.10
CA PRO A 200 -24.22 14.57 4.45
C PRO A 200 -22.94 15.21 4.99
N MET A 201 -22.02 14.42 5.55
CA MET A 201 -20.73 14.91 6.02
C MET A 201 -19.83 15.40 4.88
N ASN A 202 -19.95 14.87 3.66
CA ASN A 202 -19.15 15.33 2.53
C ASN A 202 -19.44 16.81 2.23
N ASP A 203 -20.73 17.19 2.16
CA ASP A 203 -21.13 18.58 1.92
C ASP A 203 -20.73 19.51 3.09
N LYS A 204 -20.81 19.02 4.34
CA LYS A 204 -20.34 19.78 5.51
C LYS A 204 -18.82 20.02 5.49
N PHE A 205 -18.02 19.05 5.06
CA PHE A 205 -16.58 19.26 4.90
C PHE A 205 -16.30 20.27 3.78
N LEU A 206 -17.00 20.21 2.64
CA LEU A 206 -16.88 21.22 1.59
C LEU A 206 -17.23 22.63 2.09
N GLN A 207 -18.29 22.77 2.88
CA GLN A 207 -18.65 24.06 3.49
C GLN A 207 -17.57 24.52 4.49
N ALA A 208 -17.05 23.61 5.33
CA ALA A 208 -15.98 23.93 6.27
C ALA A 208 -14.70 24.44 5.58
N THR A 209 -14.38 23.95 4.36
CA THR A 209 -13.24 24.48 3.60
C THR A 209 -13.43 25.93 3.15
N SER A 210 -14.68 26.39 3.00
CA SER A 210 -14.98 27.79 2.70
C SER A 210 -14.94 28.66 3.97
N GLU A 211 -15.40 28.11 5.11
CA GLU A 211 -15.44 28.81 6.41
C GLU A 211 -14.05 28.93 7.08
N LEU A 212 -13.14 27.99 6.79
CA LEU A 212 -11.79 27.91 7.36
C LEU A 212 -10.72 27.80 6.27
N SER A 213 -10.88 28.50 5.15
CA SER A 213 -10.06 28.38 3.95
C SER A 213 -8.57 28.67 4.19
N ASP A 214 -8.21 29.48 5.17
CA ASP A 214 -6.82 29.80 5.51
C ASP A 214 -6.05 28.58 6.08
N VAL A 215 -6.76 27.63 6.65
CA VAL A 215 -6.17 26.43 7.31
C VAL A 215 -6.52 25.16 6.57
N PHE A 216 -7.75 25.04 6.08
CA PHE A 216 -8.28 23.86 5.42
C PHE A 216 -8.88 24.21 4.03
N PRO A 217 -8.06 24.68 3.07
CA PRO A 217 -8.56 24.99 1.74
C PRO A 217 -9.09 23.74 1.03
N PHE A 218 -10.03 23.92 0.12
CA PHE A 218 -10.39 22.84 -0.80
C PHE A 218 -9.33 22.66 -1.88
N VAL A 219 -8.96 21.40 -2.17
CA VAL A 219 -8.04 21.02 -3.24
C VAL A 219 -8.78 20.12 -4.21
N GLN A 220 -8.84 20.53 -5.48
CA GLN A 220 -9.56 19.78 -6.51
C GLN A 220 -9.01 18.38 -6.72
N ASP A 221 -7.68 18.21 -6.72
CA ASP A 221 -7.06 16.90 -6.86
C ASP A 221 -5.79 16.78 -6.02
N MET A 222 -5.84 15.88 -5.02
CA MET A 222 -4.73 15.63 -4.11
C MET A 222 -3.53 14.96 -4.79
N ASN A 223 -3.71 14.37 -5.98
CA ASN A 223 -2.66 13.67 -6.72
C ASN A 223 -1.91 14.57 -7.71
N ALA A 224 -2.21 15.88 -7.72
CA ALA A 224 -1.51 16.89 -8.54
C ALA A 224 -0.10 17.27 -8.02
N GLY A 225 0.38 16.66 -6.92
CA GLY A 225 1.68 16.94 -6.31
C GLY A 225 1.66 18.06 -5.27
N ARG A 226 0.50 18.65 -4.97
CA ARG A 226 0.26 19.70 -3.96
C ARG A 226 -1.01 19.37 -3.15
N PRO A 227 -0.96 18.39 -2.24
CA PRO A 227 -2.16 17.86 -1.61
C PRO A 227 -2.73 18.72 -0.47
N ILE A 228 -2.03 19.79 0.00
CA ILE A 228 -2.38 20.51 1.23
C ILE A 228 -3.77 21.12 1.12
N GLY A 229 -4.71 20.62 1.94
CA GLY A 229 -6.11 21.00 1.98
C GLY A 229 -7.03 19.79 2.14
N ILE A 230 -8.33 19.96 1.93
CA ILE A 230 -9.33 18.88 1.92
C ILE A 230 -9.72 18.57 0.48
N SER A 231 -9.74 17.29 0.13
CA SER A 231 -10.00 16.80 -1.22
C SER A 231 -10.91 15.58 -1.21
N TRP A 232 -11.44 15.21 -2.37
CA TRP A 232 -12.11 13.95 -2.56
C TRP A 232 -11.13 12.78 -2.53
N THR A 233 -11.50 11.71 -1.82
CA THR A 233 -10.71 10.48 -1.76
C THR A 233 -10.74 9.75 -3.09
N GLN A 234 -9.57 9.40 -3.61
CA GLN A 234 -9.44 8.51 -4.77
C GLN A 234 -9.13 7.09 -4.31
N SER A 235 -9.62 6.10 -5.05
CA SER A 235 -9.53 4.69 -4.64
C SER A 235 -9.21 3.77 -5.82
N THR A 236 -8.47 2.70 -5.56
CA THR A 236 -8.22 1.63 -6.54
C THR A 236 -9.42 0.69 -6.63
N ILE A 237 -10.49 1.19 -7.23
CA ILE A 237 -11.74 0.49 -7.50
C ILE A 237 -12.05 0.66 -9.00
N ASP A 238 -12.51 -0.40 -9.64
CA ASP A 238 -12.85 -0.39 -11.07
C ASP A 238 -14.28 0.09 -11.33
N SER A 239 -14.64 0.20 -12.60
CA SER A 239 -15.99 0.61 -13.04
C SER A 239 -17.08 -0.39 -12.69
N GLU A 240 -16.71 -1.61 -12.30
CA GLU A 240 -17.62 -2.67 -11.84
C GLU A 240 -17.76 -2.68 -10.31
N GLY A 241 -17.31 -1.64 -9.62
CA GLY A 241 -17.38 -1.56 -8.16
C GLY A 241 -16.57 -2.65 -7.45
N GLN A 242 -15.49 -3.12 -8.06
CA GLN A 242 -14.60 -4.13 -7.52
C GLN A 242 -13.23 -3.52 -7.24
N ARG A 243 -12.48 -4.14 -6.32
CA ARG A 243 -11.08 -3.78 -6.07
C ARG A 243 -10.23 -3.97 -7.32
N SER A 244 -9.41 -2.97 -7.64
CA SER A 244 -8.30 -3.07 -8.58
C SER A 244 -7.00 -3.25 -7.78
N SER A 245 -6.32 -4.38 -7.96
CA SER A 245 -5.07 -4.75 -7.26
C SER A 245 -3.94 -4.97 -8.26
N SER A 246 -2.72 -5.22 -7.78
CA SER A 246 -1.63 -5.61 -8.66
C SER A 246 -1.86 -6.96 -9.33
N SER A 247 -2.65 -7.86 -8.70
CA SER A 247 -3.07 -9.11 -9.29
C SER A 247 -3.99 -8.87 -10.49
N THR A 248 -5.12 -8.19 -10.26
CA THR A 248 -6.13 -7.95 -11.32
C THR A 248 -5.62 -7.05 -12.44
N ALA A 249 -4.69 -6.13 -12.13
CA ALA A 249 -4.18 -5.16 -13.08
C ALA A 249 -3.00 -5.69 -13.92
N TYR A 250 -2.12 -6.52 -13.35
CA TYR A 250 -0.87 -6.90 -14.02
C TYR A 250 -0.68 -8.39 -14.20
N ILE A 251 -1.19 -9.23 -13.29
CA ILE A 251 -0.97 -10.69 -13.36
C ILE A 251 -2.08 -11.34 -14.19
N ASP A 252 -3.33 -11.12 -13.87
CA ASP A 252 -4.47 -11.75 -14.55
C ASP A 252 -4.49 -11.51 -16.07
N PRO A 253 -4.19 -10.28 -16.58
CA PRO A 253 -4.17 -10.04 -18.02
C PRO A 253 -2.88 -10.50 -18.73
N SER A 254 -1.89 -11.05 -18.00
CA SER A 254 -0.63 -11.51 -18.59
C SER A 254 -0.80 -12.77 -19.45
N GLY A 255 0.20 -13.08 -20.28
CA GLY A 255 0.17 -14.28 -21.13
C GLY A 255 0.74 -15.52 -20.43
N ASP A 256 0.74 -16.65 -21.15
CA ASP A 256 1.20 -17.98 -20.72
C ASP A 256 2.70 -18.09 -20.41
N ASN A 257 3.45 -17.05 -20.69
CA ASN A 257 4.86 -16.93 -20.30
C ASN A 257 5.03 -16.42 -18.85
N LEU A 258 3.94 -16.01 -18.18
CA LEU A 258 3.91 -15.76 -16.74
C LEU A 258 3.36 -16.99 -16.02
N HIS A 259 4.17 -17.58 -15.16
CA HIS A 259 3.82 -18.65 -14.25
C HIS A 259 3.68 -18.10 -12.83
N VAL A 260 2.66 -18.55 -12.09
CA VAL A 260 2.39 -18.15 -10.71
C VAL A 260 2.31 -19.41 -9.85
N LEU A 261 3.23 -19.56 -8.91
CA LEU A 261 3.27 -20.62 -7.93
C LEU A 261 2.69 -20.09 -6.60
N LEU A 262 1.51 -20.55 -6.26
CA LEU A 262 0.76 -20.17 -5.06
C LEU A 262 1.11 -21.04 -3.85
N ASN A 263 0.67 -20.62 -2.67
CA ASN A 263 0.78 -21.36 -1.40
C ASN A 263 2.21 -21.83 -1.13
N THR A 264 3.20 -21.06 -1.56
CA THR A 264 4.61 -21.43 -1.52
C THR A 264 5.45 -20.31 -0.93
N TYR A 265 6.13 -20.62 0.16
CA TYR A 265 6.95 -19.71 0.91
C TYR A 265 8.39 -19.68 0.39
N VAL A 266 8.89 -18.51 0.04
CA VAL A 266 10.32 -18.31 -0.26
C VAL A 266 11.09 -18.18 1.03
N THR A 267 12.03 -19.09 1.27
CA THR A 267 12.82 -19.14 2.51
C THR A 267 14.08 -18.30 2.43
N ARG A 268 14.76 -18.32 1.28
CA ARG A 268 16.00 -17.55 1.05
C ARG A 268 16.37 -17.48 -0.43
N VAL A 269 17.21 -16.53 -0.77
CA VAL A 269 17.93 -16.50 -2.06
C VAL A 269 19.29 -17.18 -1.90
N LEU A 270 19.80 -17.75 -2.97
CA LEU A 270 21.03 -18.56 -2.97
C LEU A 270 21.99 -18.09 -4.06
N PRO A 271 23.31 -18.17 -3.83
CA PRO A 271 24.28 -18.03 -4.91
C PRO A 271 24.05 -19.10 -5.99
N ALA A 272 24.12 -18.71 -7.26
CA ALA A 272 24.02 -19.62 -8.41
C ALA A 272 25.33 -20.37 -8.71
N GLY A 273 26.34 -20.20 -7.86
CA GLY A 273 27.68 -20.77 -7.93
C GLY A 273 28.53 -20.21 -6.82
N GLU A 274 29.85 -20.10 -7.03
CA GLU A 274 30.72 -19.42 -6.10
C GLU A 274 30.55 -17.89 -6.19
N GLY A 275 30.67 -17.18 -5.05
CA GLY A 275 30.62 -15.71 -4.98
C GLY A 275 29.26 -15.12 -4.60
N THR A 276 28.94 -13.95 -5.19
CA THR A 276 27.77 -13.12 -4.84
C THR A 276 26.74 -12.98 -5.96
N ASP A 277 26.70 -13.93 -6.89
CA ASP A 277 25.65 -14.03 -7.93
C ASP A 277 24.43 -14.77 -7.38
N PHE A 278 23.45 -14.01 -6.84
CA PHE A 278 22.27 -14.53 -6.16
C PHE A 278 21.10 -14.73 -7.12
N ARG A 279 21.24 -15.63 -8.09
CA ARG A 279 20.14 -16.03 -8.99
C ARG A 279 19.41 -17.30 -8.54
N GLY A 280 19.84 -17.94 -7.46
CA GLY A 280 19.18 -19.09 -6.85
C GLY A 280 18.07 -18.65 -5.89
N ILE A 281 17.06 -19.49 -5.73
CA ILE A 281 15.97 -19.30 -4.77
C ILE A 281 15.60 -20.64 -4.13
N GLU A 282 15.34 -20.63 -2.82
CA GLU A 282 14.83 -21.77 -2.07
C GLU A 282 13.42 -21.49 -1.58
N PHE A 283 12.55 -22.48 -1.69
CA PHE A 283 11.14 -22.37 -1.31
C PHE A 283 10.56 -23.69 -0.84
N ALA A 284 9.44 -23.64 -0.11
CA ALA A 284 8.66 -24.79 0.34
C ALA A 284 7.22 -24.35 0.63
N SER A 285 6.29 -25.29 0.73
CA SER A 285 4.90 -25.01 1.12
C SER A 285 4.80 -24.60 2.58
N ASP A 286 5.54 -25.26 3.46
CA ASP A 286 5.57 -25.05 4.91
C ASP A 286 6.90 -25.50 5.53
N ALA A 287 6.99 -25.41 6.87
CA ALA A 287 8.22 -25.77 7.61
C ALA A 287 8.57 -27.28 7.54
N GLN A 288 7.58 -28.14 7.34
CA GLN A 288 7.71 -29.59 7.28
C GLN A 288 7.96 -30.11 5.85
N SER A 289 7.61 -29.30 4.85
CA SER A 289 7.73 -29.67 3.44
C SER A 289 9.18 -29.67 2.94
N PRO A 290 9.53 -30.51 1.97
CA PRO A 290 10.85 -30.52 1.37
C PRO A 290 11.23 -29.16 0.75
N ARG A 291 12.46 -28.71 1.03
CA ARG A 291 13.03 -27.52 0.39
C ARG A 291 13.31 -27.80 -1.07
N ARG A 292 12.87 -26.91 -1.95
CA ARG A 292 13.15 -26.95 -3.38
C ARG A 292 13.95 -25.73 -3.78
N GLN A 293 14.70 -25.86 -4.86
CA GLN A 293 15.56 -24.80 -5.36
C GLN A 293 15.38 -24.64 -6.86
N LEU A 294 15.43 -23.40 -7.31
CA LEU A 294 15.49 -23.01 -8.73
C LEU A 294 16.58 -21.96 -8.91
N VAL A 295 17.06 -21.85 -10.14
CA VAL A 295 18.02 -20.80 -10.54
C VAL A 295 17.43 -20.05 -11.74
N ALA A 296 17.34 -18.74 -11.62
CA ALA A 296 16.95 -17.86 -12.72
C ALA A 296 18.09 -17.72 -13.74
N ASN A 297 17.75 -17.65 -15.02
CA ASN A 297 18.75 -17.38 -16.06
C ASN A 297 19.30 -15.95 -15.97
N LYS A 298 18.48 -14.98 -15.55
CA LYS A 298 18.81 -13.54 -15.51
C LYS A 298 18.87 -13.00 -14.09
N GLU A 299 17.74 -12.83 -13.41
CA GLU A 299 17.69 -12.23 -12.06
C GLU A 299 16.62 -12.87 -11.18
N VAL A 300 16.87 -12.86 -9.86
CA VAL A 300 15.88 -13.02 -8.81
C VAL A 300 15.48 -11.62 -8.30
N ILE A 301 14.17 -11.39 -8.13
CA ILE A 301 13.59 -10.14 -7.66
C ILE A 301 12.84 -10.43 -6.37
N VAL A 302 13.34 -9.92 -5.25
CA VAL A 302 12.66 -10.05 -3.96
C VAL A 302 11.61 -8.94 -3.84
N ALA A 303 10.38 -9.34 -3.57
CA ALA A 303 9.21 -8.46 -3.39
C ALA A 303 8.35 -8.94 -2.21
N GLY A 304 8.99 -9.39 -1.13
CA GLY A 304 8.35 -9.93 0.08
C GLY A 304 7.71 -8.87 0.98
N GLY A 305 7.76 -7.59 0.59
CA GLY A 305 7.26 -6.47 1.38
C GLY A 305 8.19 -6.07 2.52
N VAL A 306 7.80 -5.05 3.27
CA VAL A 306 8.62 -4.41 4.29
C VAL A 306 9.11 -5.35 5.41
N ILE A 307 8.43 -6.48 5.63
CA ILE A 307 8.80 -7.48 6.65
C ILE A 307 9.45 -8.70 6.00
N GLY A 308 8.83 -9.29 4.99
CA GLY A 308 9.34 -10.50 4.35
C GLY A 308 10.64 -10.29 3.58
N THR A 309 10.83 -9.13 2.95
CA THR A 309 12.07 -8.83 2.20
C THR A 309 13.32 -8.84 3.09
N PRO A 310 13.39 -8.08 4.20
CA PRO A 310 14.55 -8.21 5.08
C PRO A 310 14.68 -9.61 5.68
N GLN A 311 13.58 -10.31 5.99
CA GLN A 311 13.63 -11.68 6.48
C GLN A 311 14.28 -12.63 5.46
N ILE A 312 13.89 -12.56 4.19
CA ILE A 312 14.50 -13.35 3.11
C ILE A 312 16.01 -13.03 2.98
N LEU A 313 16.39 -11.74 2.95
CA LEU A 313 17.78 -11.33 2.81
C LEU A 313 18.64 -11.81 4.00
N LEU A 314 18.16 -11.63 5.23
CA LEU A 314 18.85 -12.05 6.44
C LEU A 314 19.03 -13.58 6.47
N ASN A 315 17.98 -14.37 6.19
CA ASN A 315 18.06 -15.83 6.07
C ASN A 315 19.02 -16.30 4.96
N SER A 316 19.28 -15.43 3.98
CA SER A 316 20.23 -15.68 2.88
C SER A 316 21.68 -15.34 3.22
N GLY A 317 21.95 -14.93 4.46
CA GLY A 317 23.30 -14.48 4.86
C GLY A 317 23.66 -13.08 4.34
N ILE A 318 22.67 -12.26 3.97
CA ILE A 318 22.83 -10.86 3.56
C ILE A 318 22.32 -9.97 4.71
N GLY A 319 23.20 -9.44 5.53
CA GLY A 319 22.82 -8.68 6.71
C GLY A 319 24.00 -8.30 7.60
N ASN A 320 23.71 -7.85 8.83
CA ASN A 320 24.74 -7.58 9.82
C ASN A 320 25.42 -8.89 10.23
N ARG A 321 26.75 -8.94 10.12
CA ARG A 321 27.55 -10.15 10.41
C ARG A 321 27.32 -10.65 11.82
N GLU A 322 27.41 -9.78 12.81
CA GLU A 322 27.34 -10.19 14.22
C GLU A 322 25.94 -10.75 14.56
N GLU A 323 24.89 -10.11 14.06
CA GLU A 323 23.50 -10.57 14.24
C GLU A 323 23.24 -11.93 13.58
N LEU A 324 23.77 -12.15 12.36
CA LEU A 324 23.59 -13.39 11.61
C LEU A 324 24.38 -14.55 12.24
N GLU A 325 25.66 -14.32 12.58
CA GLU A 325 26.53 -15.35 13.16
C GLU A 325 26.06 -15.76 14.56
N ALA A 326 25.45 -14.84 15.33
CA ALA A 326 24.81 -15.16 16.61
C ALA A 326 23.65 -16.16 16.49
N LEU A 327 23.00 -16.21 15.32
CA LEU A 327 21.94 -17.17 14.98
C LEU A 327 22.44 -18.40 14.21
N GLY A 328 23.78 -18.56 14.04
CA GLY A 328 24.38 -19.63 13.26
C GLY A 328 24.21 -19.50 11.74
N ILE A 329 23.82 -18.33 11.24
CA ILE A 329 23.68 -18.05 9.80
C ILE A 329 25.02 -17.52 9.28
N LYS A 330 25.61 -18.23 8.29
CA LYS A 330 26.85 -17.80 7.64
C LYS A 330 26.63 -16.49 6.88
N THR A 331 27.41 -15.48 7.20
CA THR A 331 27.40 -14.21 6.47
C THR A 331 28.04 -14.37 5.09
N LEU A 332 27.26 -14.15 4.03
CA LEU A 332 27.73 -14.12 2.64
C LEU A 332 28.01 -12.68 2.18
N VAL A 333 27.15 -11.74 2.58
CA VAL A 333 27.31 -10.31 2.29
C VAL A 333 27.06 -9.52 3.59
N ASN A 334 28.11 -8.92 4.14
CA ASN A 334 27.96 -8.06 5.32
C ASN A 334 27.31 -6.74 4.93
N ASN A 335 26.00 -6.59 5.17
CA ASN A 335 25.24 -5.36 4.98
C ASN A 335 24.39 -5.04 6.21
N PRO A 336 24.91 -4.23 7.15
CA PRO A 336 24.23 -3.95 8.42
C PRO A 336 22.97 -3.10 8.28
N SER A 337 22.65 -2.58 7.07
CA SER A 337 21.44 -1.80 6.82
C SER A 337 20.19 -2.66 6.57
N VAL A 338 20.35 -3.97 6.31
CA VAL A 338 19.20 -4.86 6.08
C VAL A 338 18.35 -4.97 7.34
N GLY A 339 17.06 -4.72 7.20
CA GLY A 339 16.07 -4.75 8.28
C GLY A 339 16.09 -3.52 9.19
N LYS A 340 16.98 -2.54 8.96
CA LYS A 340 17.04 -1.30 9.75
C LYS A 340 16.22 -0.18 9.09
N ASN A 341 16.03 0.92 9.83
CA ASN A 341 15.24 2.09 9.38
C ASN A 341 13.76 1.79 9.09
N PHE A 342 13.20 0.73 9.67
CA PHE A 342 11.76 0.54 9.57
C PHE A 342 11.05 1.83 9.96
N THR A 343 10.14 2.30 9.13
CA THR A 343 9.32 3.48 9.39
C THR A 343 7.87 3.16 9.05
N ASP A 344 6.94 3.59 9.91
CA ASP A 344 5.50 3.59 9.64
C ASP A 344 4.91 4.87 10.21
N GLN A 345 3.81 5.31 9.67
CA GLN A 345 3.14 6.54 10.03
C GLN A 345 2.28 6.32 11.28
N PRO A 346 2.60 6.95 12.43
CA PRO A 346 1.79 6.85 13.64
C PRO A 346 0.50 7.62 13.48
N SER A 347 -0.61 7.00 13.88
CA SER A 347 -1.94 7.58 13.80
C SER A 347 -2.65 7.52 15.14
N SER A 348 -3.42 8.55 15.45
CA SER A 348 -4.33 8.57 16.58
C SER A 348 -5.72 8.97 16.11
N THR A 349 -6.69 8.83 17.00
CA THR A 349 -8.10 9.10 16.71
C THR A 349 -8.64 10.11 17.69
N VAL A 350 -9.38 11.10 17.18
CA VAL A 350 -10.23 11.99 17.98
C VAL A 350 -11.68 11.60 17.74
N MET A 351 -12.46 11.45 18.79
CA MET A 351 -13.89 11.16 18.70
C MET A 351 -14.70 12.38 19.12
N PHE A 352 -15.67 12.74 18.30
CA PHE A 352 -16.62 13.82 18.56
C PHE A 352 -18.02 13.25 18.74
N SER A 353 -18.78 13.76 19.72
CA SER A 353 -20.20 13.48 19.79
C SER A 353 -20.95 14.23 18.67
N THR A 354 -21.89 13.55 18.00
CA THR A 354 -22.62 14.11 16.86
C THR A 354 -24.07 13.60 16.81
N THR A 355 -24.98 14.45 16.30
CA THR A 355 -26.35 14.04 15.93
C THR A 355 -26.44 13.49 14.52
N ILE A 356 -25.36 13.55 13.74
CA ILE A 356 -25.32 12.96 12.41
C ILE A 356 -25.31 11.44 12.57
N GLN A 357 -26.34 10.80 12.06
CA GLN A 357 -26.47 9.35 12.13
C GLN A 357 -25.68 8.72 11.01
N ASN A 358 -25.10 7.55 11.29
CA ASN A 358 -24.71 6.63 10.22
C ASN A 358 -25.98 6.19 9.50
N THR A 359 -25.85 6.01 8.21
CA THR A 359 -26.79 5.15 7.48
C THR A 359 -26.54 3.73 7.98
N ASP A 360 -27.46 3.17 8.75
CA ASP A 360 -27.37 1.75 9.13
C ASP A 360 -27.40 0.92 7.85
N ILE A 361 -26.25 0.35 7.53
CA ILE A 361 -26.11 -0.51 6.35
C ILE A 361 -26.52 -1.92 6.79
N ASP A 362 -27.67 -2.36 6.30
CA ASP A 362 -28.00 -3.79 6.34
C ASP A 362 -27.04 -4.52 5.38
N MET A 363 -26.13 -5.28 5.96
CA MET A 363 -25.04 -5.94 5.23
C MET A 363 -25.57 -6.95 4.20
N ASP A 364 -26.65 -7.66 4.51
CA ASP A 364 -27.20 -8.67 3.61
C ASP A 364 -27.86 -8.00 2.39
N SER A 365 -28.65 -6.94 2.61
CA SER A 365 -29.25 -6.14 1.54
C SER A 365 -28.21 -5.44 0.68
N ALA A 366 -27.20 -4.83 1.29
CA ALA A 366 -26.12 -4.17 0.58
C ALA A 366 -25.28 -5.14 -0.26
N LEU A 367 -25.06 -6.35 0.23
CA LEU A 367 -24.37 -7.39 -0.52
C LEU A 367 -25.24 -7.95 -1.65
N ALA A 368 -26.54 -8.11 -1.44
CA ALA A 368 -27.48 -8.49 -2.50
C ALA A 368 -27.54 -7.45 -3.62
N GLU A 369 -27.58 -6.15 -3.27
CA GLU A 369 -27.49 -5.05 -4.22
C GLU A 369 -26.20 -5.11 -5.05
N TRP A 370 -25.05 -5.22 -4.37
CA TRP A 370 -23.76 -5.31 -5.06
C TRP A 370 -23.67 -6.54 -5.97
N ASN A 371 -24.18 -7.69 -5.54
CA ASN A 371 -24.22 -8.90 -6.38
C ASN A 371 -25.06 -8.73 -7.64
N ALA A 372 -26.16 -7.98 -7.54
CA ALA A 372 -27.08 -7.77 -8.64
C ALA A 372 -26.62 -6.67 -9.61
N THR A 373 -26.06 -5.57 -9.09
CA THR A 373 -25.85 -4.32 -9.86
C THR A 373 -24.43 -3.79 -9.81
N ARG A 374 -23.56 -4.31 -8.93
CA ARG A 374 -22.21 -3.80 -8.66
C ARG A 374 -22.20 -2.38 -8.08
N THR A 375 -23.29 -1.93 -7.49
CA THR A 375 -23.47 -0.61 -6.87
C THR A 375 -23.73 -0.71 -5.37
N GLY A 376 -24.02 0.41 -4.73
CA GLY A 376 -24.37 0.48 -3.31
C GLY A 376 -23.17 0.54 -2.38
N PRO A 377 -23.40 0.40 -1.06
CA PRO A 377 -22.36 0.58 -0.05
C PRO A 377 -21.17 -0.39 -0.19
N MET A 378 -21.39 -1.57 -0.78
CA MET A 378 -20.32 -2.56 -0.97
C MET A 378 -19.35 -2.21 -2.10
N SER A 379 -19.72 -1.30 -3.03
CA SER A 379 -18.86 -0.85 -4.13
C SER A 379 -17.79 0.17 -3.72
N ARG A 380 -17.72 0.57 -2.45
CA ARG A 380 -16.82 1.61 -1.93
C ARG A 380 -16.19 1.23 -0.60
N ALA A 381 -15.08 1.92 -0.27
CA ALA A 381 -14.33 1.64 0.94
C ALA A 381 -14.88 2.33 2.20
N GLY A 382 -15.78 3.28 2.06
CA GLY A 382 -16.38 4.04 3.16
C GLY A 382 -17.43 5.02 2.68
N GLU A 383 -18.22 5.56 3.61
CA GLU A 383 -19.31 6.48 3.32
C GLU A 383 -18.85 7.94 3.24
N ILE A 384 -17.87 8.34 4.03
CA ILE A 384 -17.27 9.67 3.92
C ILE A 384 -16.13 9.59 2.91
N ASN A 385 -16.26 10.32 1.81
CA ASN A 385 -15.34 10.28 0.68
C ASN A 385 -14.40 11.48 0.64
N MET A 386 -14.14 12.12 1.79
CA MET A 386 -13.21 13.24 1.93
C MET A 386 -11.97 12.81 2.70
N ILE A 387 -10.83 13.41 2.35
CA ILE A 387 -9.55 13.26 3.04
C ILE A 387 -8.88 14.63 3.11
N GLY A 388 -8.12 14.88 4.16
CA GLY A 388 -7.45 16.16 4.35
C GLY A 388 -5.96 16.00 4.57
N TRP A 389 -5.22 17.04 4.18
CA TRP A 389 -3.77 17.14 4.28
C TRP A 389 -3.42 18.48 4.91
N LEU A 390 -2.85 18.45 6.10
CA LEU A 390 -2.53 19.65 6.85
C LEU A 390 -1.01 19.87 6.90
N ARG A 391 -0.58 21.06 6.51
CA ARG A 391 0.75 21.54 6.82
C ARG A 391 0.68 22.45 8.04
N LEU A 392 1.46 22.14 9.06
CA LEU A 392 1.66 23.02 10.21
C LEU A 392 2.47 24.25 9.78
N PRO A 393 2.17 25.45 10.34
CA PRO A 393 2.96 26.65 10.12
C PRO A 393 4.42 26.47 10.55
N ASP A 394 5.34 27.22 9.97
CA ASP A 394 6.77 27.14 10.31
C ASP A 394 7.07 27.55 11.75
N ASP A 395 6.22 28.38 12.34
CA ASP A 395 6.24 28.82 13.75
C ASP A 395 5.36 27.97 14.67
N SER A 396 4.90 26.81 14.20
CA SER A 396 4.11 25.87 15.00
C SER A 396 4.83 25.50 16.30
N PRO A 397 4.09 25.37 17.42
CA PRO A 397 4.66 24.82 18.67
C PRO A 397 5.30 23.44 18.51
N ALA A 398 4.99 22.70 17.45
CA ALA A 398 5.66 21.44 17.13
C ALA A 398 7.12 21.62 16.68
N PHE A 399 7.52 22.82 16.29
CA PHE A 399 8.86 23.13 15.77
C PHE A 399 9.47 24.29 16.56
N GLY A 400 10.77 24.37 16.62
CA GLY A 400 11.48 25.48 17.23
C GLY A 400 11.55 25.49 18.76
N GLN A 401 10.68 24.78 19.45
CA GLN A 401 10.85 24.47 20.87
C GLN A 401 11.73 23.21 20.96
N ASP A 402 12.70 23.21 21.85
CA ASP A 402 13.63 22.09 22.05
C ASP A 402 14.53 21.76 20.84
N GLY A 403 14.64 22.67 19.84
CA GLY A 403 15.49 22.49 18.68
C GLY A 403 14.96 21.55 17.60
N PHE A 404 13.67 21.22 17.62
CA PHE A 404 13.04 20.40 16.58
C PHE A 404 13.01 21.15 15.24
N THR A 405 13.37 20.44 14.17
CA THR A 405 13.27 20.93 12.80
C THR A 405 12.05 20.31 12.11
N ASP A 406 11.48 21.04 11.15
CA ASP A 406 10.41 20.53 10.29
C ASP A 406 10.88 19.28 9.52
N PRO A 407 10.31 18.09 9.76
CA PRO A 407 10.72 16.86 9.10
C PRO A 407 10.13 16.68 7.69
N SER A 408 9.22 17.57 7.27
CA SER A 408 8.57 17.45 5.97
C SER A 408 9.55 17.69 4.81
N PRO A 409 9.39 16.99 3.67
CA PRO A 409 10.28 17.09 2.53
C PRO A 409 10.33 18.48 1.87
N SER A 410 9.23 19.23 1.93
CA SER A 410 9.13 20.55 1.29
C SER A 410 7.95 21.37 1.80
N LYS A 411 7.86 22.62 1.38
CA LYS A 411 6.69 23.48 1.66
C LYS A 411 5.38 22.98 1.00
N ASN A 412 5.45 22.07 0.04
CA ASN A 412 4.30 21.41 -0.56
C ASN A 412 3.93 20.09 0.14
N SER A 413 4.70 19.66 1.12
CA SER A 413 4.48 18.42 1.84
C SER A 413 3.72 18.69 3.13
N PRO A 414 2.55 18.05 3.35
CA PRO A 414 1.81 18.14 4.60
C PRO A 414 2.51 17.35 5.72
N HIS A 415 2.25 17.70 6.97
CA HIS A 415 2.68 16.97 8.14
C HIS A 415 1.67 15.91 8.59
N ILE A 416 0.37 16.20 8.40
CA ILE A 416 -0.72 15.42 8.96
C ILE A 416 -1.72 15.06 7.87
N GLU A 417 -2.05 13.77 7.80
CA GLU A 417 -3.23 13.29 7.09
C GLU A 417 -4.43 13.28 8.04
N MET A 418 -5.58 13.69 7.54
CA MET A 418 -6.85 13.70 8.25
C MET A 418 -7.83 12.77 7.52
N PHE A 419 -8.22 11.69 8.17
CA PHE A 419 -9.14 10.70 7.60
C PHE A 419 -10.46 10.71 8.37
N PHE A 420 -11.55 10.95 7.65
CA PHE A 420 -12.89 11.07 8.22
C PHE A 420 -13.61 9.73 8.18
N LYS A 421 -14.15 9.31 9.32
CA LYS A 421 -14.93 8.07 9.45
C LYS A 421 -16.17 8.35 10.27
N THR A 422 -17.28 7.75 9.91
CA THR A 422 -18.43 7.65 10.79
C THR A 422 -18.32 6.38 11.62
N ILE A 423 -18.79 6.40 12.86
CA ILE A 423 -18.71 5.24 13.75
C ILE A 423 -20.09 4.89 14.28
N SER A 424 -20.25 3.57 14.51
CA SER A 424 -21.32 3.04 15.34
C SER A 424 -21.11 3.41 16.83
N THR A 425 -22.16 3.42 17.62
CA THR A 425 -22.15 3.67 19.07
C THR A 425 -21.38 2.62 19.88
N GLN A 426 -20.87 1.56 19.28
CA GLN A 426 -20.12 0.52 20.00
C GLN A 426 -18.80 1.06 20.54
N GLY A 427 -18.64 1.00 21.86
CA GLY A 427 -17.42 1.40 22.57
C GLY A 427 -17.35 2.87 23.02
N VAL A 428 -18.42 3.64 22.85
CA VAL A 428 -18.51 5.02 23.36
C VAL A 428 -19.54 5.07 24.47
N THR A 429 -19.11 5.41 25.70
CA THR A 429 -20.02 5.72 26.80
C THR A 429 -20.51 7.15 26.61
N LEU A 430 -21.72 7.29 26.10
CA LEU A 430 -22.36 8.59 25.98
C LEU A 430 -22.97 9.00 27.34
N PRO A 431 -23.07 10.31 27.66
CA PRO A 431 -23.74 10.77 28.87
C PRO A 431 -25.17 10.22 28.94
N PRO A 432 -25.65 9.83 30.13
CA PRO A 432 -27.03 9.39 30.32
C PRO A 432 -28.02 10.44 29.81
N GLY A 433 -29.03 10.03 29.06
CA GLY A 433 -30.06 10.90 28.51
C GLY A 433 -29.73 11.60 27.21
N SER A 434 -28.71 11.17 26.48
CA SER A 434 -28.34 11.65 25.14
C SER A 434 -29.04 10.79 24.07
N PRO A 435 -30.31 11.00 23.71
CA PRO A 435 -30.97 10.23 22.67
C PRO A 435 -30.40 10.63 21.29
N ASN A 436 -30.09 9.64 20.46
CA ASN A 436 -29.64 9.82 19.08
C ASN A 436 -28.26 10.50 18.90
N ILE A 437 -27.36 10.42 19.88
CA ILE A 437 -25.97 10.85 19.70
C ILE A 437 -25.12 9.65 19.24
N THR A 438 -24.37 9.85 18.18
CA THR A 438 -23.35 8.93 17.66
C THR A 438 -21.95 9.51 17.90
N ALA A 439 -20.91 8.77 17.61
CA ALA A 439 -19.54 9.28 17.62
C ALA A 439 -19.00 9.38 16.18
N LEU A 440 -18.56 10.58 15.82
CA LEU A 440 -17.79 10.82 14.62
C LEU A 440 -16.31 10.59 14.92
N GLN A 441 -15.69 9.68 14.23
CA GLN A 441 -14.26 9.37 14.33
C GLN A 441 -13.47 10.17 13.30
N PHE A 442 -12.43 10.82 13.78
CA PHE A 442 -11.46 11.55 13.00
C PHE A 442 -10.07 10.98 13.32
N SER A 443 -9.44 10.36 12.33
CA SER A 443 -8.07 9.90 12.49
C SER A 443 -7.10 10.95 11.94
N HIS A 444 -6.03 11.21 12.69
CA HIS A 444 -4.93 12.06 12.25
C HIS A 444 -3.63 11.30 12.35
N THR A 445 -2.80 11.45 11.33
CA THR A 445 -1.61 10.64 11.10
C THR A 445 -0.42 11.53 10.84
N ASN A 446 0.69 11.35 11.55
CA ASN A 446 1.96 11.99 11.21
C ASN A 446 2.54 11.30 9.97
N LEU A 447 2.71 12.07 8.89
CA LEU A 447 3.14 11.57 7.58
C LEU A 447 4.66 11.38 7.44
N HIS A 448 5.43 12.15 8.17
CA HIS A 448 6.89 12.15 8.10
C HIS A 448 7.52 11.90 9.48
N PRO A 449 7.27 10.73 10.10
CA PRO A 449 7.83 10.44 11.40
C PRO A 449 9.36 10.37 11.33
N VAL A 450 10.00 10.87 12.38
CA VAL A 450 11.47 10.79 12.57
C VAL A 450 11.86 9.51 13.29
N SER A 451 10.97 8.98 14.09
CA SER A 451 11.13 7.69 14.80
C SER A 451 11.42 6.53 13.84
N ARG A 452 12.31 5.62 14.23
CA ARG A 452 12.73 4.48 13.41
C ARG A 452 12.73 3.20 14.22
N GLY A 453 12.34 2.12 13.55
CA GLY A 453 12.35 0.76 14.06
C GLY A 453 13.21 -0.19 13.24
N SER A 454 12.96 -1.49 13.37
CA SER A 454 13.71 -2.53 12.68
C SER A 454 12.92 -3.82 12.51
N VAL A 455 13.36 -4.64 11.55
CA VAL A 455 12.99 -6.04 11.38
C VAL A 455 14.25 -6.87 11.51
N THR A 456 14.30 -7.77 12.49
CA THR A 456 15.46 -8.66 12.75
C THR A 456 14.99 -10.11 12.86
N LEU A 457 15.88 -11.06 12.63
CA LEU A 457 15.52 -12.46 12.81
C LEU A 457 15.36 -12.80 14.29
N ASN A 458 14.38 -13.64 14.58
CA ASN A 458 14.16 -14.23 15.89
C ASN A 458 14.91 -15.57 16.05
N SER A 459 15.12 -16.28 14.93
CA SER A 459 15.83 -17.54 14.85
C SER A 459 16.37 -17.78 13.44
N SER A 460 17.11 -18.86 13.22
CA SER A 460 17.52 -19.31 11.88
C SER A 460 16.43 -20.09 11.11
N ASP A 461 15.26 -20.31 11.70
CA ASP A 461 14.12 -20.89 11.00
C ASP A 461 13.42 -19.82 10.14
N PRO A 462 13.43 -19.94 8.80
CA PRO A 462 12.83 -18.95 7.92
C PRO A 462 11.30 -18.85 8.02
N PHE A 463 10.62 -19.83 8.66
CA PHE A 463 9.18 -19.78 8.91
C PHE A 463 8.81 -19.11 10.24
N ALA A 464 9.79 -18.88 11.12
CA ALA A 464 9.56 -18.15 12.36
C ALA A 464 9.26 -16.67 12.08
N GLN A 465 8.29 -16.11 12.80
CA GLN A 465 8.00 -14.68 12.71
C GLN A 465 9.25 -13.88 13.13
N PRO A 466 9.70 -12.88 12.34
CA PRO A 466 10.81 -12.03 12.75
C PRO A 466 10.40 -11.11 13.90
N ASN A 467 11.39 -10.54 14.60
CA ASN A 467 11.16 -9.44 15.52
C ASN A 467 10.84 -8.18 14.72
N ILE A 468 9.68 -7.59 14.98
CA ILE A 468 9.20 -6.38 14.30
C ILE A 468 9.13 -5.28 15.35
N ASP A 469 10.13 -4.44 15.38
CA ASP A 469 10.12 -3.22 16.17
C ASP A 469 9.61 -2.07 15.28
N LEU A 470 8.48 -1.49 15.66
CA LEU A 470 7.89 -0.39 14.90
C LEU A 470 8.59 0.94 15.17
N GLY A 471 9.23 1.09 16.34
CA GLY A 471 9.94 2.29 16.77
C GLY A 471 9.05 3.53 16.88
N LEU A 472 7.72 3.36 17.01
CA LEU A 472 6.79 4.49 17.03
C LEU A 472 6.98 5.38 18.25
N LEU A 473 6.92 6.71 18.05
CA LEU A 473 6.97 7.74 19.09
C LEU A 473 8.25 7.69 19.97
N THR A 474 9.37 7.21 19.42
CA THR A 474 10.68 7.27 20.10
C THR A 474 11.27 8.68 20.08
N GLU A 475 10.83 9.51 19.12
CA GLU A 475 11.24 10.90 18.95
C GLU A 475 10.10 11.86 19.33
N GLU A 476 10.40 12.85 20.17
CA GLU A 476 9.38 13.77 20.72
C GLU A 476 8.71 14.66 19.65
N VAL A 477 9.37 14.95 18.54
CA VAL A 477 8.77 15.72 17.42
C VAL A 477 7.56 14.98 16.83
N ASP A 478 7.56 13.65 16.83
CA ASP A 478 6.42 12.88 16.35
C ASP A 478 5.19 13.03 17.24
N LEU A 479 5.40 13.10 18.56
CA LEU A 479 4.33 13.43 19.51
C LEU A 479 3.85 14.88 19.34
N ALA A 480 4.77 15.83 19.15
CA ALA A 480 4.43 17.24 18.96
C ALA A 480 3.53 17.44 17.74
N ILE A 481 3.85 16.79 16.60
CA ILE A 481 3.03 16.83 15.37
C ILE A 481 1.65 16.21 15.63
N LEU A 482 1.57 15.09 16.34
CA LEU A 482 0.29 14.45 16.66
C LEU A 482 -0.57 15.28 17.64
N ARG A 483 0.03 16.01 18.61
CA ARG A 483 -0.70 16.96 19.44
C ARG A 483 -1.38 18.04 18.60
N GLU A 484 -0.64 18.61 17.64
CA GLU A 484 -1.20 19.57 16.69
C GLU A 484 -2.32 18.96 15.85
N GLY A 485 -2.24 17.66 15.53
CA GLY A 485 -3.33 16.94 14.87
C GLY A 485 -4.63 16.97 15.68
N ILE A 486 -4.57 16.75 17.01
CA ILE A 486 -5.73 16.84 17.90
C ILE A 486 -6.27 18.28 17.95
N ARG A 487 -5.39 19.28 18.10
CA ARG A 487 -5.77 20.70 18.15
C ARG A 487 -6.45 21.14 16.85
N ASN A 488 -5.91 20.77 15.72
CA ASN A 488 -6.46 21.10 14.41
C ASN A 488 -7.77 20.34 14.12
N ALA A 489 -7.93 19.09 14.61
CA ALA A 489 -9.22 18.42 14.57
C ALA A 489 -10.29 19.21 15.31
N ARG A 490 -10.00 19.67 16.54
CA ARG A 490 -10.92 20.52 17.32
C ARG A 490 -11.23 21.83 16.59
N LYS A 491 -10.23 22.44 15.94
CA LYS A 491 -10.40 23.65 15.12
C LYS A 491 -11.30 23.39 13.90
N LEU A 492 -11.11 22.31 13.18
CA LEU A 492 -11.94 21.97 12.01
C LEU A 492 -13.42 21.83 12.41
N PHE A 493 -13.69 21.08 13.48
CA PHE A 493 -15.06 20.84 13.94
C PHE A 493 -15.66 22.03 14.72
N SER A 494 -14.93 23.12 14.96
CA SER A 494 -15.46 24.39 15.45
C SER A 494 -16.02 25.28 14.32
N ALA A 495 -15.90 24.88 13.04
CA ALA A 495 -16.49 25.61 11.93
C ALA A 495 -18.02 25.77 12.11
N PRO A 496 -18.61 26.91 11.74
CA PRO A 496 -20.03 27.19 11.89
C PRO A 496 -20.96 26.10 11.34
N VAL A 497 -20.59 25.46 10.22
CA VAL A 497 -21.37 24.37 9.61
C VAL A 497 -21.59 23.19 10.55
N PHE A 498 -20.72 22.97 11.54
CA PHE A 498 -20.83 21.88 12.51
C PHE A 498 -21.55 22.25 13.81
N ALA A 499 -21.80 23.54 14.07
CA ALA A 499 -22.28 24.06 15.38
C ALA A 499 -23.52 23.34 15.93
N ASN A 500 -24.45 22.92 15.06
CA ASN A 500 -25.69 22.26 15.46
C ASN A 500 -25.64 20.72 15.31
N SER A 501 -24.49 20.17 14.99
CA SER A 501 -24.39 18.73 14.70
C SER A 501 -23.19 18.02 15.33
N VAL A 502 -22.17 18.76 15.79
CA VAL A 502 -20.97 18.20 16.46
C VAL A 502 -20.75 18.94 17.77
N PHE A 503 -20.61 18.21 18.90
CA PHE A 503 -20.67 18.76 20.26
C PHE A 503 -19.40 18.49 21.06
N GLY A 504 -18.24 18.80 20.59
CA GLY A 504 -17.00 18.62 21.33
C GLY A 504 -16.47 17.18 21.35
N THR A 505 -15.27 17.00 21.91
CA THR A 505 -14.56 15.73 21.87
C THR A 505 -14.92 14.83 23.05
N VAL A 506 -15.16 13.56 22.75
CA VAL A 506 -15.37 12.46 23.70
C VAL A 506 -14.04 11.77 24.03
N SER A 507 -13.17 11.64 23.05
CA SER A 507 -11.85 11.02 23.21
C SER A 507 -10.82 11.73 22.30
N PRO A 508 -9.73 12.31 22.83
CA PRO A 508 -9.57 12.63 24.25
C PRO A 508 -10.66 13.61 24.73
N ALA A 509 -11.02 13.54 26.01
CA ALA A 509 -12.04 14.43 26.58
C ALA A 509 -11.68 15.92 26.36
N SER A 510 -12.70 16.78 26.27
CA SER A 510 -12.49 18.19 25.88
C SER A 510 -11.58 18.97 26.83
N ASN A 511 -11.51 18.57 28.11
CA ASN A 511 -10.67 19.18 29.15
C ASN A 511 -9.20 18.71 29.08
N ILE A 512 -8.87 17.67 28.27
CA ILE A 512 -7.50 17.23 28.04
C ILE A 512 -6.88 18.17 26.99
N THR A 513 -6.09 19.16 27.46
CA THR A 513 -5.55 20.23 26.60
C THR A 513 -4.05 20.46 26.78
N SER A 514 -3.47 20.09 27.95
CA SER A 514 -2.04 20.23 28.18
C SER A 514 -1.23 19.29 27.31
N ASP A 515 0.01 19.64 26.99
CA ASP A 515 0.92 18.79 26.21
C ASP A 515 1.17 17.46 26.92
N GLU A 516 1.32 17.48 28.25
CA GLU A 516 1.55 16.30 29.06
C GLU A 516 0.36 15.31 28.97
N ASP A 517 -0.86 15.79 29.17
CA ASP A 517 -2.06 14.96 29.10
C ASP A 517 -2.31 14.43 27.68
N LEU A 518 -2.06 15.25 26.65
CA LEU A 518 -2.15 14.83 25.25
C LEU A 518 -1.08 13.79 24.90
N ASN A 519 0.14 13.92 25.43
CA ASN A 519 1.18 12.92 25.26
C ASN A 519 0.80 11.59 25.94
N ALA A 520 0.25 11.64 27.15
CA ALA A 520 -0.23 10.45 27.84
C ALA A 520 -1.33 9.74 27.02
N TYR A 521 -2.28 10.50 26.49
CA TYR A 521 -3.31 9.98 25.58
C TYR A 521 -2.71 9.35 24.31
N LEU A 522 -1.80 10.06 23.64
CA LEU A 522 -1.18 9.59 22.39
C LEU A 522 -0.39 8.30 22.60
N ARG A 523 0.43 8.20 23.67
CA ARG A 523 1.18 6.97 23.98
C ARG A 523 0.25 5.77 24.25
N ALA A 524 -0.94 6.02 24.79
CA ALA A 524 -1.96 4.97 24.99
C ALA A 524 -2.75 4.62 23.72
N ALA A 525 -3.02 5.59 22.83
CA ALA A 525 -3.96 5.45 21.72
C ALA A 525 -3.32 5.23 20.35
N VAL A 526 -2.06 5.65 20.14
CA VAL A 526 -1.40 5.57 18.82
C VAL A 526 -1.27 4.14 18.33
N VAL A 527 -1.54 3.97 17.04
CA VAL A 527 -1.38 2.74 16.26
C VAL A 527 -0.66 3.04 14.93
N PRO A 528 0.04 2.09 14.33
CA PRO A 528 0.55 2.24 12.96
C PRO A 528 -0.62 2.19 11.97
N ILE A 529 -0.50 2.88 10.82
CA ILE A 529 -1.49 2.77 9.75
C ILE A 529 -1.10 1.75 8.67
N MET A 530 -0.14 0.89 8.97
CA MET A 530 0.31 -0.21 8.11
C MET A 530 0.97 0.26 6.80
N HIS A 531 1.64 1.40 6.82
CA HIS A 531 2.38 1.96 5.69
C HIS A 531 3.89 1.68 5.78
N GLY A 532 4.29 0.62 6.48
CA GLY A 532 5.68 0.29 6.70
C GLY A 532 6.57 0.36 5.46
N ALA A 533 7.78 0.91 5.61
CA ALA A 533 8.75 1.12 4.54
C ALA A 533 10.20 1.05 5.06
N SER A 534 11.17 1.18 4.17
CA SER A 534 12.60 1.49 4.40
C SER A 534 13.48 0.37 4.93
N THR A 535 12.99 -0.85 5.16
CA THR A 535 13.80 -1.97 5.71
C THR A 535 14.85 -2.55 4.76
N ALA A 536 14.77 -2.22 3.47
CA ALA A 536 15.81 -2.47 2.46
C ALA A 536 16.10 -1.18 1.67
N MET A 537 16.26 -0.09 2.39
CA MET A 537 16.28 1.28 1.90
C MET A 537 17.26 1.51 0.75
N MET A 538 16.78 2.24 -0.27
CA MET A 538 17.60 2.70 -1.39
C MET A 538 18.54 3.82 -0.95
N SER A 539 19.75 3.83 -1.49
CA SER A 539 20.77 4.85 -1.19
C SER A 539 21.64 5.12 -2.42
N PRO A 540 22.46 6.17 -2.43
CA PRO A 540 23.34 6.47 -3.54
C PRO A 540 24.22 5.29 -3.93
N ARG A 541 24.55 5.20 -5.21
CA ARG A 541 25.50 4.20 -5.71
C ARG A 541 26.84 4.34 -4.99
N GLY A 542 27.38 3.23 -4.48
CA GLY A 542 28.63 3.21 -3.76
C GLY A 542 28.58 3.71 -2.31
N ALA A 543 27.41 4.17 -1.82
CA ALA A 543 27.26 4.50 -0.40
C ALA A 543 27.51 3.27 0.48
N ASN A 544 28.09 3.49 1.66
CA ASN A 544 28.33 2.45 2.66
C ASN A 544 27.10 2.13 3.55
N TRP A 545 25.99 2.79 3.30
CA TRP A 545 24.70 2.60 3.93
C TRP A 545 23.62 2.24 2.90
N GLY A 546 22.45 1.81 3.39
CA GLY A 546 21.37 1.35 2.54
C GLY A 546 21.58 -0.07 2.00
N VAL A 547 20.54 -0.62 1.42
CA VAL A 547 20.51 -2.02 0.98
C VAL A 547 20.55 -2.13 -0.53
N VAL A 548 19.84 -1.27 -1.24
CA VAL A 548 19.82 -1.28 -2.71
C VAL A 548 20.38 0.01 -3.30
N ASP A 549 20.97 -0.13 -4.49
CA ASP A 549 21.36 0.98 -5.35
C ASP A 549 20.13 1.61 -6.05
N PRO A 550 20.25 2.82 -6.67
CA PRO A 550 19.15 3.46 -7.39
C PRO A 550 18.51 2.63 -8.51
N ASN A 551 19.19 1.60 -8.99
CA ASN A 551 18.66 0.63 -9.95
C ASN A 551 18.06 -0.62 -9.29
N PHE A 552 17.73 -0.54 -8.00
CA PHE A 552 17.11 -1.61 -7.19
C PHE A 552 17.98 -2.84 -6.93
N ARG A 553 19.24 -2.89 -7.40
CA ARG A 553 20.15 -4.01 -7.13
C ARG A 553 20.62 -4.00 -5.68
N VAL A 554 20.59 -5.18 -5.06
CA VAL A 554 21.16 -5.35 -3.71
C VAL A 554 22.66 -5.11 -3.78
N LYS A 555 23.14 -4.22 -2.92
CA LYS A 555 24.56 -3.82 -2.90
C LYS A 555 25.49 -5.01 -2.70
N ARG A 556 26.59 -5.02 -3.42
CA ARG A 556 27.62 -6.08 -3.38
C ARG A 556 27.13 -7.47 -3.84
N THR A 557 26.01 -7.53 -4.58
CA THR A 557 25.51 -8.75 -5.19
C THR A 557 25.34 -8.59 -6.70
N GLN A 558 25.21 -9.72 -7.39
CA GLN A 558 24.80 -9.80 -8.79
C GLN A 558 23.51 -10.61 -8.88
N GLY A 559 22.72 -10.37 -9.94
CA GLY A 559 21.52 -11.14 -10.22
C GLY A 559 20.37 -10.98 -9.21
N LEU A 560 20.44 -10.00 -8.28
CA LEU A 560 19.47 -9.81 -7.21
C LEU A 560 18.98 -8.36 -7.12
N ARG A 561 17.66 -8.19 -7.10
CA ARG A 561 17.00 -6.89 -6.83
C ARG A 561 15.95 -7.00 -5.73
N VAL A 562 15.58 -5.84 -5.17
CA VAL A 562 14.42 -5.69 -4.28
C VAL A 562 13.47 -4.64 -4.86
N ILE A 563 12.18 -4.97 -4.97
CA ILE A 563 11.17 -4.06 -5.55
C ILE A 563 9.86 -4.18 -4.76
N ASP A 564 9.76 -3.46 -3.65
CA ASP A 564 8.57 -3.30 -2.82
C ASP A 564 8.71 -2.08 -1.89
N ALA A 565 7.84 -1.94 -0.89
CA ALA A 565 7.88 -0.82 0.05
C ALA A 565 9.19 -0.70 0.84
N SER A 566 9.94 -1.79 1.01
CA SER A 566 11.18 -1.80 1.80
C SER A 566 12.28 -0.91 1.21
N VAL A 567 12.23 -0.62 -0.11
CA VAL A 567 13.23 0.23 -0.76
C VAL A 567 12.98 1.72 -0.64
N ILE A 568 11.78 2.16 -0.22
CA ILE A 568 11.40 3.58 -0.14
C ILE A 568 12.31 4.31 0.85
N PRO A 569 13.07 5.33 0.43
CA PRO A 569 14.00 6.01 1.33
C PRO A 569 13.33 7.13 2.15
N ILE A 570 12.27 7.73 1.64
CA ILE A 570 11.48 8.80 2.26
C ILE A 570 10.01 8.44 2.14
N MET A 571 9.28 8.47 3.27
CA MET A 571 7.84 8.22 3.30
C MET A 571 7.10 9.21 2.39
N PRO A 572 6.06 8.75 1.67
CA PRO A 572 5.19 9.69 0.95
C PRO A 572 4.31 10.48 1.92
N SER A 573 3.94 11.69 1.51
CA SER A 573 2.84 12.45 2.12
C SER A 573 1.50 11.77 1.82
N GLY A 574 1.28 10.57 2.37
CA GLY A 574 0.08 9.77 2.14
C GLY A 574 0.34 8.26 2.14
N HIS A 575 -0.51 7.54 1.45
CA HIS A 575 -0.48 6.08 1.39
C HIS A 575 0.62 5.56 0.46
N THR A 576 1.21 4.42 0.78
CA THR A 576 2.42 3.94 0.11
C THR A 576 2.17 3.29 -1.27
N GLN A 577 0.94 2.85 -1.57
CA GLN A 577 0.72 1.99 -2.74
C GLN A 577 1.07 2.66 -4.08
N ALA A 578 0.71 3.94 -4.30
CA ALA A 578 1.05 4.62 -5.56
C ALA A 578 2.58 4.75 -5.74
N SER A 579 3.31 5.04 -4.65
CA SER A 579 4.78 5.05 -4.67
C SER A 579 5.35 3.70 -5.09
N ILE A 580 4.78 2.58 -4.62
CA ILE A 580 5.24 1.23 -4.96
C ILE A 580 4.94 0.94 -6.44
N TYR A 581 3.75 1.28 -6.95
CA TYR A 581 3.41 1.13 -8.36
C TYR A 581 4.40 1.91 -9.25
N GLY A 582 4.64 3.18 -8.96
CA GLY A 582 5.57 4.01 -9.73
C GLY A 582 7.02 3.48 -9.71
N LEU A 583 7.52 3.08 -8.53
CA LEU A 583 8.86 2.51 -8.40
C LEU A 583 8.99 1.17 -9.14
N ALA A 584 7.97 0.31 -9.11
CA ALA A 584 7.96 -0.96 -9.80
C ALA A 584 7.87 -0.80 -11.33
N GLU A 585 7.12 0.19 -11.85
CA GLU A 585 7.14 0.58 -13.27
C GLU A 585 8.54 1.00 -13.70
N ARG A 586 9.19 1.88 -12.92
CA ARG A 586 10.58 2.30 -13.17
C ARG A 586 11.54 1.11 -13.17
N ALA A 587 11.45 0.25 -12.16
CA ALA A 587 12.31 -0.92 -12.04
C ALA A 587 12.16 -1.85 -13.24
N SER A 588 10.92 -2.11 -13.69
CA SER A 588 10.61 -2.94 -14.84
C SER A 588 11.25 -2.42 -16.12
N GLU A 589 11.18 -1.10 -16.37
CA GLU A 589 11.85 -0.47 -17.51
C GLU A 589 13.38 -0.61 -17.42
N MET A 590 13.96 -0.42 -16.23
CA MET A 590 15.41 -0.56 -16.03
C MET A 590 15.89 -1.99 -16.24
N ILE A 591 15.13 -2.99 -15.76
CA ILE A 591 15.42 -4.41 -15.99
C ILE A 591 15.34 -4.72 -17.49
N ALA A 592 14.25 -4.34 -18.14
CA ALA A 592 14.07 -4.59 -19.56
C ALA A 592 15.19 -3.98 -20.41
N LYS A 593 15.63 -2.77 -20.09
CA LYS A 593 16.78 -2.13 -20.78
C LYS A 593 18.12 -2.84 -20.54
N SER A 594 18.27 -3.55 -19.42
CA SER A 594 19.53 -4.27 -19.10
C SER A 594 19.71 -5.56 -19.90
N TYR A 595 18.63 -6.08 -20.53
CA TYR A 595 18.62 -7.37 -21.23
C TYR A 595 18.15 -7.30 -22.70
N LYS A 596 17.88 -6.09 -23.20
CA LYS A 596 17.71 -5.78 -24.62
C LYS A 596 19.06 -5.44 -25.23
#